data_ed67f0028ca5c4d5fd00087feac52599
#
_entry.id   ed67f0028ca5c4d5fd00087feac52599
#
_cell.length_a   1.000
_cell.length_b   1.000
_cell.length_c   1.000
_cell.angle_alpha   90.00
_cell.angle_beta   90.00
_cell.angle_gamma   90.00
#
_symmetry.space_group_name_H-M   'P 1'
#
loop_
_entity.id
_entity.type
_entity.pdbx_description
1 polymer ?
#
loop_
_entity_poly.entity_id
_entity_poly.type
_entity_poly.pdbx_seq_one_letter_code
_entity_poly.pdbx_strand_id
1 'polypeptide(L)'
;MTIYYSPIRLSIALLIGILCTSSANAQDEKKPEKTLPPIENLALKTTDGILLSAKYFPGTKGKDAVPIIMLHSMMLPGSTGAAYYKLAGEIQKVMGHAVIVPDLRGYGGSTKRRNPRDPNGIITIDPEKFTKTQFATVGADIEACKKFLMKKNNAGDLNIEKLCIIGSDVSAIVALNWAVYDWSQPGNVLIKNGQDVKALILLTPVASHKGFTAQQALNHVVIQRTLSIMILSGKENPKYYSGSKGIYNQLARFHPEKSESGEAEPKNK
;
A
#
# COMPACT_ATOMS: atom_id res chain seq x y z
N MET A 1 -2.62 -4.44 -19.16
CA MET A 1 -1.70 -3.96 -18.09
C MET A 1 -1.47 -2.50 -18.40
N THR A 2 -1.94 -1.62 -17.56
CA THR A 2 -1.84 -0.18 -17.83
C THR A 2 -1.11 0.46 -16.66
N ILE A 3 0.04 1.05 -16.93
CA ILE A 3 0.97 1.61 -15.93
C ILE A 3 0.94 3.13 -16.07
N TYR A 4 0.75 3.85 -14.94
CA TYR A 4 0.80 5.32 -14.89
C TYR A 4 1.94 5.78 -14.02
N TYR A 5 2.70 6.76 -14.48
CA TYR A 5 3.74 7.43 -13.73
C TYR A 5 3.41 8.90 -13.51
N SER A 6 3.54 9.38 -12.27
CA SER A 6 3.61 10.81 -11.94
C SER A 6 5.07 11.30 -12.04
N PRO A 7 5.35 12.57 -12.35
CA PRO A 7 6.68 13.08 -12.67
C PRO A 7 7.62 13.31 -11.48
N ILE A 8 7.40 12.65 -10.34
CA ILE A 8 8.42 12.64 -9.29
C ILE A 8 9.39 11.53 -9.63
N ARG A 9 10.61 11.92 -10.02
CA ARG A 9 11.71 11.03 -10.42
C ARG A 9 12.00 10.01 -9.32
N LEU A 10 11.39 8.83 -9.41
CA LEU A 10 11.88 7.61 -8.81
C LEU A 10 12.39 6.75 -9.96
N SER A 11 13.70 6.81 -10.22
CA SER A 11 14.34 5.99 -11.25
C SER A 11 14.29 4.53 -10.79
N ILE A 12 13.30 3.77 -11.27
CA ILE A 12 13.34 2.31 -11.25
C ILE A 12 13.97 1.92 -12.60
N ALA A 13 15.29 1.84 -12.63
CA ALA A 13 16.01 1.30 -13.77
C ALA A 13 15.87 -0.23 -13.75
N LEU A 14 15.07 -0.75 -14.69
CA LEU A 14 15.05 -2.16 -15.03
C LEU A 14 16.23 -2.44 -15.95
N LEU A 15 17.35 -2.96 -15.40
CA LEU A 15 18.52 -3.39 -16.18
C LEU A 15 18.26 -4.79 -16.71
N ILE A 16 17.96 -4.90 -18.01
CA ILE A 16 18.12 -6.13 -18.80
C ILE A 16 19.57 -6.11 -19.30
N GLY A 17 20.45 -6.88 -18.67
CA GLY A 17 21.83 -7.05 -19.08
C GLY A 17 21.99 -8.23 -20.05
N ILE A 18 22.50 -7.94 -21.24
CA ILE A 18 22.89 -8.89 -22.28
C ILE A 18 24.21 -9.59 -21.87
N LEU A 19 24.21 -10.92 -21.95
CA LEU A 19 25.41 -11.74 -21.77
C LEU A 19 26.42 -11.47 -22.89
N CYS A 20 27.62 -11.06 -22.54
CA CYS A 20 28.82 -11.28 -23.33
C CYS A 20 29.78 -12.19 -22.53
N THR A 21 30.06 -13.34 -23.08
CA THR A 21 31.01 -14.33 -22.57
C THR A 21 32.45 -13.87 -22.76
N SER A 22 33.22 -13.76 -21.69
CA SER A 22 34.67 -13.84 -21.74
C SER A 22 35.14 -14.66 -20.52
N SER A 23 35.74 -15.81 -20.83
CA SER A 23 36.32 -16.72 -19.83
C SER A 23 37.55 -16.06 -19.20
N ALA A 24 37.44 -15.73 -17.93
CA ALA A 24 38.58 -15.49 -17.06
C ALA A 24 38.34 -16.24 -15.76
N ASN A 25 39.26 -17.14 -15.42
CA ASN A 25 39.27 -17.83 -14.13
C ASN A 25 39.37 -16.78 -13.02
N ALA A 26 38.22 -16.40 -12.45
CA ALA A 26 38.16 -15.70 -11.18
C ALA A 26 37.67 -16.68 -10.14
N GLN A 27 38.44 -16.90 -9.11
CA GLN A 27 38.03 -17.57 -7.89
C GLN A 27 36.73 -16.93 -7.43
N ASP A 28 35.66 -17.71 -7.36
CA ASP A 28 34.36 -17.32 -6.83
C ASP A 28 34.52 -17.02 -5.33
N GLU A 29 34.90 -15.80 -4.98
CA GLU A 29 34.67 -15.29 -3.65
C GLU A 29 33.15 -15.26 -3.45
N LYS A 30 32.59 -16.28 -2.84
CA LYS A 30 31.22 -16.30 -2.36
C LYS A 30 31.01 -15.05 -1.51
N LYS A 31 30.43 -14.03 -2.12
CA LYS A 31 29.96 -12.84 -1.41
C LYS A 31 29.10 -13.34 -0.24
N PRO A 32 29.39 -12.94 1.00
CA PRO A 32 28.67 -13.45 2.16
C PRO A 32 27.17 -13.27 1.93
N GLU A 33 26.44 -14.37 1.97
CA GLU A 33 24.98 -14.38 1.82
C GLU A 33 24.41 -13.49 2.94
N LYS A 34 23.91 -12.32 2.58
CA LYS A 34 23.41 -11.33 3.52
C LYS A 34 22.19 -11.94 4.19
N THR A 35 22.34 -12.44 5.41
CA THR A 35 21.23 -13.03 6.17
C THR A 35 20.12 -11.99 6.31
N LEU A 36 18.92 -12.34 5.83
CA LEU A 36 17.76 -11.47 5.92
C LEU A 36 17.34 -11.31 7.39
N PRO A 37 16.94 -10.10 7.81
CA PRO A 37 16.34 -9.92 9.11
C PRO A 37 15.10 -10.79 9.28
N PRO A 38 14.87 -11.36 10.46
CA PRO A 38 13.73 -12.23 10.71
C PRO A 38 12.40 -11.47 10.57
N ILE A 39 11.36 -12.19 10.11
CA ILE A 39 10.00 -11.67 10.03
C ILE A 39 9.45 -11.52 11.45
N GLU A 40 8.86 -10.35 11.74
CA GLU A 40 8.27 -10.05 13.05
C GLU A 40 6.74 -10.25 13.00
N ASN A 41 6.18 -11.02 13.95
CA ASN A 41 4.75 -11.08 14.19
C ASN A 41 4.35 -9.94 15.12
N LEU A 42 3.36 -9.14 14.75
CA LEU A 42 2.97 -7.95 15.45
C LEU A 42 1.53 -8.04 15.98
N ALA A 43 1.31 -7.44 17.15
CA ALA A 43 -0.02 -7.13 17.68
C ALA A 43 -0.11 -5.61 17.84
N LEU A 44 -0.79 -4.94 16.91
CA LEU A 44 -0.94 -3.50 16.89
C LEU A 44 -2.30 -3.12 17.48
N LYS A 45 -2.34 -2.01 18.22
CA LYS A 45 -3.59 -1.47 18.76
C LYS A 45 -4.02 -0.26 17.93
N THR A 46 -5.21 -0.33 17.35
CA THR A 46 -5.83 0.80 16.68
C THR A 46 -6.38 1.82 17.69
N THR A 47 -6.64 3.04 17.24
CA THR A 47 -7.21 4.10 18.09
C THR A 47 -8.61 3.78 18.60
N ASP A 48 -9.37 2.97 17.85
CA ASP A 48 -10.72 2.53 18.19
C ASP A 48 -10.76 1.16 18.90
N GLY A 49 -9.59 0.68 19.36
CA GLY A 49 -9.47 -0.47 20.26
C GLY A 49 -9.45 -1.85 19.59
N ILE A 50 -9.23 -1.93 18.28
CA ILE A 50 -9.00 -3.20 17.60
C ILE A 50 -7.60 -3.72 17.96
N LEU A 51 -7.48 -5.03 18.18
CA LEU A 51 -6.21 -5.74 18.25
C LEU A 51 -5.88 -6.27 16.85
N LEU A 52 -5.03 -5.54 16.15
CA LEU A 52 -4.66 -5.83 14.77
C LEU A 52 -3.46 -6.78 14.73
N SER A 53 -3.63 -7.95 14.14
CA SER A 53 -2.55 -8.87 13.82
C SER A 53 -1.85 -8.43 12.54
N ALA A 54 -0.53 -8.44 12.51
CA ALA A 54 0.23 -8.12 11.30
C ALA A 54 1.55 -8.90 11.25
N LYS A 55 2.12 -9.05 10.05
CA LYS A 55 3.51 -9.46 9.87
C LYS A 55 4.32 -8.31 9.29
N TYR A 56 5.52 -8.14 9.84
CA TYR A 56 6.49 -7.17 9.35
C TYR A 56 7.71 -7.88 8.79
N PHE A 57 8.09 -7.50 7.59
CA PHE A 57 9.26 -7.95 6.83
C PHE A 57 10.25 -6.79 6.83
N PRO A 58 11.29 -6.80 7.70
CA PRO A 58 12.21 -5.67 7.81
C PRO A 58 13.01 -5.44 6.53
N GLY A 59 13.20 -4.17 6.14
CA GLY A 59 14.07 -3.81 5.03
C GLY A 59 15.56 -4.00 5.38
N THR A 60 16.41 -4.02 4.35
CA THR A 60 17.87 -4.16 4.49
C THR A 60 18.65 -2.93 4.00
N LYS A 61 17.94 -1.86 3.61
CA LYS A 61 18.53 -0.65 3.02
C LYS A 61 18.54 0.56 3.97
N GLY A 62 18.20 0.39 5.25
CA GLY A 62 18.13 1.52 6.20
C GLY A 62 17.25 2.64 5.65
N LYS A 63 17.70 3.89 5.66
CA LYS A 63 16.96 5.06 5.16
C LYS A 63 16.63 5.04 3.65
N ASP A 64 17.18 4.11 2.88
CA ASP A 64 16.81 3.90 1.48
C ASP A 64 15.70 2.84 1.32
N ALA A 65 15.33 2.15 2.39
CA ALA A 65 14.22 1.22 2.37
C ALA A 65 12.89 1.98 2.24
N VAL A 66 12.09 1.62 1.25
CA VAL A 66 10.71 2.06 1.08
C VAL A 66 9.83 1.24 2.02
N PRO A 67 9.04 1.86 2.91
CA PRO A 67 8.01 1.17 3.67
C PRO A 67 6.77 0.92 2.80
N ILE A 68 6.25 -0.30 2.85
CA ILE A 68 5.09 -0.74 2.08
C ILE A 68 4.05 -1.32 3.04
N ILE A 69 2.81 -0.84 2.96
CA ILE A 69 1.66 -1.43 3.65
C ILE A 69 0.84 -2.20 2.62
N MET A 70 0.63 -3.51 2.84
CA MET A 70 -0.17 -4.34 1.94
C MET A 70 -1.51 -4.71 2.59
N LEU A 71 -2.60 -4.26 1.97
CA LEU A 71 -3.97 -4.47 2.43
C LEU A 71 -4.65 -5.55 1.58
N HIS A 72 -5.00 -6.67 2.20
CA HIS A 72 -5.65 -7.79 1.51
C HIS A 72 -7.08 -7.45 1.05
N SER A 73 -7.67 -8.32 0.22
CA SER A 73 -9.05 -8.21 -0.22
C SER A 73 -10.03 -8.23 0.97
N MET A 74 -11.02 -7.35 0.94
CA MET A 74 -12.14 -7.36 1.89
C MET A 74 -13.43 -7.92 1.25
N MET A 75 -13.39 -8.37 0.00
CA MET A 75 -14.52 -8.96 -0.70
C MET A 75 -14.44 -10.49 -0.81
N LEU A 76 -13.26 -11.06 -0.65
CA LEU A 76 -13.06 -12.50 -0.72
C LEU A 76 -13.25 -13.12 0.67
N PRO A 77 -14.20 -14.06 0.84
CA PRO A 77 -14.36 -14.79 2.08
C PRO A 77 -13.05 -15.45 2.51
N GLY A 78 -12.73 -15.35 3.80
CA GLY A 78 -11.49 -15.92 4.36
C GLY A 78 -10.18 -15.26 3.92
N SER A 79 -10.23 -14.15 3.20
CA SER A 79 -9.03 -13.39 2.84
C SER A 79 -8.30 -12.90 4.08
N THR A 80 -6.98 -12.99 4.09
CA THR A 80 -6.11 -12.53 5.17
C THR A 80 -4.83 -11.95 4.59
N GLY A 81 -4.00 -11.34 5.42
CA GLY A 81 -2.67 -10.89 5.03
C GLY A 81 -1.78 -11.99 4.47
N ALA A 82 -2.05 -13.26 4.80
CA ALA A 82 -1.29 -14.41 4.31
C ALA A 82 -1.19 -14.48 2.78
N ALA A 83 -2.20 -13.97 2.05
CA ALA A 83 -2.18 -13.90 0.60
C ALA A 83 -0.97 -13.12 0.04
N TYR A 84 -0.39 -12.22 0.84
CA TYR A 84 0.74 -11.38 0.42
C TYR A 84 2.09 -11.76 1.00
N TYR A 85 2.17 -12.74 1.92
CA TYR A 85 3.44 -13.06 2.59
C TYR A 85 4.55 -13.46 1.62
N LYS A 86 4.23 -14.22 0.57
CA LYS A 86 5.20 -14.58 -0.47
C LYS A 86 5.74 -13.33 -1.19
N LEU A 87 4.85 -12.45 -1.63
CA LEU A 87 5.24 -11.20 -2.31
C LEU A 87 6.03 -10.28 -1.37
N ALA A 88 5.62 -10.15 -0.11
CA ALA A 88 6.32 -9.35 0.89
C ALA A 88 7.74 -9.87 1.15
N GLY A 89 7.89 -11.20 1.25
CA GLY A 89 9.21 -11.84 1.38
C GLY A 89 10.11 -11.63 0.16
N GLU A 90 9.56 -11.69 -1.05
CA GLU A 90 10.33 -11.38 -2.28
C GLU A 90 10.74 -9.92 -2.34
N ILE A 91 9.87 -8.98 -1.95
CA ILE A 91 10.22 -7.55 -1.88
C ILE A 91 11.34 -7.31 -0.84
N GLN A 92 11.24 -7.94 0.33
CA GLN A 92 12.30 -7.89 1.34
C GLN A 92 13.62 -8.43 0.78
N LYS A 93 13.59 -9.64 0.20
CA LYS A 93 14.76 -10.36 -0.25
C LYS A 93 15.44 -9.72 -1.45
N VAL A 94 14.67 -9.39 -2.48
CA VAL A 94 15.19 -8.92 -3.78
C VAL A 94 15.41 -7.42 -3.77
N MET A 95 14.45 -6.66 -3.20
CA MET A 95 14.46 -5.21 -3.26
C MET A 95 14.99 -4.56 -1.98
N GLY A 96 15.11 -5.29 -0.87
CA GLY A 96 15.57 -4.76 0.41
C GLY A 96 14.64 -3.73 1.04
N HIS A 97 13.35 -3.70 0.63
CA HIS A 97 12.36 -2.80 1.16
C HIS A 97 11.63 -3.40 2.37
N ALA A 98 11.04 -2.53 3.20
CA ALA A 98 10.29 -2.94 4.39
C ALA A 98 8.82 -3.12 4.05
N VAL A 99 8.20 -4.24 4.45
CA VAL A 99 6.79 -4.51 4.18
C VAL A 99 6.06 -4.85 5.46
N ILE A 100 4.89 -4.26 5.68
CA ILE A 100 3.96 -4.66 6.74
C ILE A 100 2.64 -5.13 6.11
N VAL A 101 2.18 -6.29 6.57
CA VAL A 101 0.97 -6.95 6.06
C VAL A 101 0.03 -7.21 7.23
N PRO A 102 -0.96 -6.34 7.47
CA PRO A 102 -1.98 -6.59 8.50
C PRO A 102 -3.04 -7.58 8.02
N ASP A 103 -3.59 -8.34 8.95
CA ASP A 103 -4.94 -8.83 8.83
C ASP A 103 -5.88 -7.66 9.13
N LEU A 104 -6.66 -7.19 8.16
CA LEU A 104 -7.59 -6.09 8.37
C LEU A 104 -8.68 -6.48 9.38
N ARG A 105 -9.26 -5.48 10.07
CA ARG A 105 -10.31 -5.70 11.08
C ARG A 105 -11.42 -6.63 10.58
N GLY A 106 -11.78 -7.61 11.41
CA GLY A 106 -12.76 -8.65 11.09
C GLY A 106 -12.17 -9.86 10.36
N TYR A 107 -10.90 -9.84 9.96
CA TYR A 107 -10.25 -10.92 9.23
C TYR A 107 -9.08 -11.52 10.01
N GLY A 108 -8.77 -12.79 9.73
CA GLY A 108 -7.62 -13.50 10.29
C GLY A 108 -7.49 -13.36 11.80
N GLY A 109 -6.35 -12.87 12.27
CA GLY A 109 -6.08 -12.62 13.69
C GLY A 109 -6.73 -11.36 14.26
N SER A 110 -7.39 -10.52 13.42
CA SER A 110 -7.90 -9.19 13.80
C SER A 110 -9.42 -9.15 14.01
N THR A 111 -9.99 -10.24 14.53
CA THR A 111 -11.45 -10.40 14.71
C THR A 111 -12.00 -9.85 16.03
N LYS A 112 -11.13 -9.31 16.90
CA LYS A 112 -11.50 -8.92 18.25
C LYS A 112 -11.29 -7.43 18.51
N ARG A 113 -12.25 -6.82 19.22
CA ARG A 113 -12.18 -5.46 19.73
C ARG A 113 -12.49 -5.44 21.21
N ARG A 114 -11.81 -4.60 22.00
CA ARG A 114 -12.19 -4.33 23.37
C ARG A 114 -13.57 -3.65 23.40
N ASN A 115 -14.43 -4.09 24.31
CA ASN A 115 -15.72 -3.43 24.52
C ASN A 115 -15.49 -2.10 25.26
N PRO A 116 -15.88 -0.94 24.69
CA PRO A 116 -15.71 0.34 25.37
C PRO A 116 -16.54 0.49 26.66
N ARG A 117 -17.62 -0.31 26.79
CA ARG A 117 -18.55 -0.28 27.94
C ARG A 117 -18.21 -1.32 29.02
N ASP A 118 -17.33 -2.24 28.72
CA ASP A 118 -16.85 -3.29 29.63
C ASP A 118 -15.36 -3.54 29.38
N PRO A 119 -14.47 -3.06 30.26
CA PRO A 119 -13.02 -3.19 30.09
C PRO A 119 -12.54 -4.64 29.94
N ASN A 120 -13.29 -5.62 30.47
CA ASN A 120 -12.98 -7.03 30.39
C ASN A 120 -13.72 -7.73 29.22
N GLY A 121 -14.67 -7.03 28.59
CA GLY A 121 -15.46 -7.56 27.48
C GLY A 121 -14.73 -7.50 26.14
N ILE A 122 -14.98 -8.51 25.31
CA ILE A 122 -14.47 -8.60 23.93
C ILE A 122 -15.65 -8.69 22.97
N ILE A 123 -15.63 -7.87 21.94
CA ILE A 123 -16.62 -7.91 20.85
C ILE A 123 -15.96 -8.58 19.65
N THR A 124 -16.61 -9.58 19.06
CA THR A 124 -16.20 -10.17 17.78
C THR A 124 -16.66 -9.27 16.64
N ILE A 125 -15.76 -9.02 15.69
CA ILE A 125 -16.02 -8.21 14.51
C ILE A 125 -16.38 -9.13 13.36
N ASP A 126 -17.54 -8.89 12.74
CA ASP A 126 -18.03 -9.62 11.58
C ASP A 126 -17.98 -8.70 10.34
N PRO A 127 -17.05 -8.91 9.40
CA PRO A 127 -16.90 -8.03 8.24
C PRO A 127 -18.08 -8.15 7.25
N GLU A 128 -18.85 -9.22 7.28
CA GLU A 128 -20.05 -9.34 6.43
C GLU A 128 -21.11 -8.30 6.79
N LYS A 129 -21.15 -7.90 8.05
CA LYS A 129 -22.06 -6.87 8.57
C LYS A 129 -21.56 -5.44 8.39
N PHE A 130 -20.40 -5.25 7.73
CA PHE A 130 -19.88 -3.90 7.55
C PHE A 130 -20.79 -3.06 6.68
N THR A 131 -21.10 -1.89 7.21
CA THR A 131 -21.79 -0.78 6.54
C THR A 131 -20.74 0.20 5.98
N LYS A 132 -21.20 1.21 5.23
CA LYS A 132 -20.35 2.32 4.75
C LYS A 132 -19.47 2.89 5.88
N THR A 133 -20.04 3.16 7.04
CA THR A 133 -19.31 3.75 8.19
C THR A 133 -18.21 2.82 8.69
N GLN A 134 -18.48 1.52 8.77
CA GLN A 134 -17.49 0.56 9.25
C GLN A 134 -16.33 0.38 8.26
N PHE A 135 -16.59 0.40 6.96
CA PHE A 135 -15.51 0.44 5.96
C PHE A 135 -14.64 1.69 6.10
N ALA A 136 -15.23 2.84 6.39
CA ALA A 136 -14.46 4.07 6.62
C ALA A 136 -13.52 3.97 7.84
N THR A 137 -13.91 3.21 8.88
CA THR A 137 -13.05 3.02 10.06
C THR A 137 -11.82 2.15 9.81
N VAL A 138 -11.76 1.40 8.70
CA VAL A 138 -10.58 0.57 8.34
C VAL A 138 -9.33 1.43 8.13
N GLY A 139 -9.47 2.71 7.86
CA GLY A 139 -8.36 3.66 7.83
C GLY A 139 -7.52 3.67 9.12
N ALA A 140 -8.14 3.36 10.28
CA ALA A 140 -7.42 3.24 11.55
C ALA A 140 -6.45 2.03 11.61
N ASP A 141 -6.66 1.01 10.78
CA ASP A 141 -5.75 -0.13 10.64
C ASP A 141 -4.47 0.31 9.93
N ILE A 142 -4.61 1.11 8.86
CA ILE A 142 -3.48 1.71 8.15
C ILE A 142 -2.70 2.63 9.10
N GLU A 143 -3.40 3.44 9.89
CA GLU A 143 -2.79 4.35 10.86
C GLU A 143 -1.99 3.60 11.94
N ALA A 144 -2.49 2.44 12.41
CA ALA A 144 -1.76 1.59 13.35
C ALA A 144 -0.47 1.03 12.72
N CYS A 145 -0.52 0.60 11.46
CA CYS A 145 0.65 0.16 10.71
C CYS A 145 1.64 1.32 10.50
N LYS A 146 1.17 2.51 10.11
CA LYS A 146 2.01 3.71 9.95
C LYS A 146 2.72 4.08 11.26
N LYS A 147 2.02 4.07 12.40
CA LYS A 147 2.63 4.33 13.72
C LYS A 147 3.76 3.37 14.05
N PHE A 148 3.63 2.10 13.67
CA PHE A 148 4.72 1.14 13.81
C PHE A 148 5.89 1.48 12.88
N LEU A 149 5.62 1.77 11.60
CA LEU A 149 6.64 2.16 10.62
C LEU A 149 7.35 3.45 11.00
N MET A 150 6.66 4.42 11.64
CA MET A 150 7.28 5.63 12.19
C MET A 150 8.34 5.31 13.25
N LYS A 151 8.11 4.31 14.13
CA LYS A 151 9.12 3.88 15.10
C LYS A 151 10.34 3.30 14.41
N LYS A 152 10.14 2.48 13.36
CA LYS A 152 11.22 1.93 12.53
C LYS A 152 11.97 3.03 11.76
N ASN A 153 11.25 4.05 11.26
CA ASN A 153 11.84 5.24 10.65
C ASN A 153 12.77 5.98 11.62
N ASN A 154 12.32 6.18 12.86
CA ASN A 154 13.11 6.88 13.89
C ASN A 154 14.34 6.07 14.31
N ALA A 155 14.28 4.74 14.22
CA ALA A 155 15.43 3.86 14.41
C ALA A 155 16.41 3.84 13.22
N GLY A 156 16.06 4.42 12.08
CA GLY A 156 16.90 4.45 10.89
C GLY A 156 16.68 3.28 9.93
N ASP A 157 15.70 2.41 10.19
CA ASP A 157 15.48 1.17 9.47
C ASP A 157 14.81 1.36 8.10
N LEU A 158 14.14 2.51 7.89
CA LEU A 158 13.41 2.85 6.65
C LEU A 158 13.20 4.37 6.53
N ASN A 159 12.64 4.82 5.39
CA ASN A 159 12.23 6.21 5.19
C ASN A 159 10.72 6.33 5.01
N ILE A 160 10.03 6.78 6.05
CA ILE A 160 8.56 6.91 6.05
C ILE A 160 8.06 7.88 4.97
N GLU A 161 8.86 8.85 4.57
CA GLU A 161 8.51 9.81 3.50
C GLU A 161 8.41 9.19 2.11
N LYS A 162 8.72 7.90 1.99
CA LYS A 162 8.56 7.10 0.77
C LYS A 162 7.42 6.08 0.88
N LEU A 163 6.48 6.26 1.82
CA LEU A 163 5.43 5.28 2.10
C LEU A 163 4.64 4.93 0.83
N CYS A 164 4.52 3.63 0.58
CA CYS A 164 3.68 3.04 -0.47
C CYS A 164 2.56 2.21 0.18
N ILE A 165 1.35 2.26 -0.38
CA ILE A 165 0.24 1.40 0.05
C ILE A 165 -0.24 0.60 -1.14
N ILE A 166 -0.37 -0.72 -0.93
CA ILE A 166 -0.96 -1.66 -1.88
C ILE A 166 -2.32 -2.07 -1.33
N GLY A 167 -3.39 -1.88 -2.08
CA GLY A 167 -4.75 -2.24 -1.67
C GLY A 167 -5.49 -3.01 -2.76
N SER A 168 -6.27 -4.03 -2.35
CA SER A 168 -7.09 -4.84 -3.26
C SER A 168 -8.57 -4.52 -3.09
N ASP A 169 -9.31 -4.51 -4.20
CA ASP A 169 -10.76 -4.29 -4.25
C ASP A 169 -11.24 -3.15 -3.33
N VAL A 170 -12.01 -3.44 -2.26
CA VAL A 170 -12.50 -2.45 -1.29
C VAL A 170 -11.35 -1.84 -0.47
N SER A 171 -10.30 -2.60 -0.16
CA SER A 171 -9.16 -2.01 0.55
C SER A 171 -8.38 -1.00 -0.29
N ALA A 172 -8.51 -1.04 -1.62
CA ALA A 172 -8.04 0.04 -2.49
C ALA A 172 -8.82 1.34 -2.29
N ILE A 173 -10.16 1.27 -2.05
CA ILE A 173 -10.95 2.46 -1.68
C ILE A 173 -10.48 3.00 -0.32
N VAL A 174 -10.22 2.11 0.64
CA VAL A 174 -9.68 2.52 1.95
C VAL A 174 -8.34 3.24 1.79
N ALA A 175 -7.43 2.68 0.98
CA ALA A 175 -6.11 3.27 0.72
C ALA A 175 -6.22 4.67 0.09
N LEU A 176 -7.10 4.86 -0.91
CA LEU A 176 -7.36 6.15 -1.55
C LEU A 176 -7.88 7.19 -0.54
N ASN A 177 -8.91 6.84 0.24
CA ASN A 177 -9.49 7.76 1.23
C ASN A 177 -8.49 8.07 2.36
N TRP A 178 -7.73 7.07 2.82
CA TRP A 178 -6.72 7.27 3.85
C TRP A 178 -5.55 8.13 3.34
N ALA A 179 -5.15 7.99 2.08
CA ALA A 179 -4.12 8.84 1.49
C ALA A 179 -4.51 10.34 1.51
N VAL A 180 -5.77 10.65 1.22
CA VAL A 180 -6.29 12.02 1.37
C VAL A 180 -6.22 12.47 2.83
N TYR A 181 -6.61 11.60 3.77
CA TYR A 181 -6.50 11.88 5.20
C TYR A 181 -5.05 12.16 5.62
N ASP A 182 -4.09 11.32 5.22
CA ASP A 182 -2.66 11.50 5.52
C ASP A 182 -2.14 12.86 5.04
N TRP A 183 -2.56 13.28 3.85
CA TRP A 183 -2.14 14.55 3.27
C TRP A 183 -2.90 15.77 3.83
N SER A 184 -4.04 15.57 4.47
CA SER A 184 -4.84 16.62 5.10
C SER A 184 -4.39 16.93 6.54
N GLN A 185 -3.46 16.13 7.10
CA GLN A 185 -3.00 16.36 8.46
C GLN A 185 -2.24 17.69 8.56
N PRO A 186 -2.56 18.55 9.55
CA PRO A 186 -1.88 19.80 9.71
C PRO A 186 -0.42 19.55 10.13
N GLY A 187 0.50 19.97 9.27
CA GLY A 187 1.91 20.09 9.65
C GLY A 187 2.14 21.37 10.43
N ASN A 188 3.06 21.34 11.41
CA ASN A 188 3.62 22.54 11.97
C ASN A 188 5.12 22.61 11.66
N VAL A 189 5.74 23.78 11.91
CA VAL A 189 7.15 24.03 11.58
C VAL A 189 8.10 23.07 12.32
N LEU A 190 7.67 22.50 13.45
CA LEU A 190 8.50 21.66 14.31
C LEU A 190 8.23 20.16 14.15
N ILE A 191 7.00 19.79 13.74
CA ILE A 191 6.58 18.39 13.65
C ILE A 191 5.88 18.18 12.32
N LYS A 192 6.52 17.38 11.45
CA LYS A 192 5.84 16.86 10.25
C LYS A 192 4.78 15.86 10.69
N ASN A 193 3.53 16.13 10.34
CA ASN A 193 2.40 15.26 10.64
C ASN A 193 1.68 14.90 9.34
N GLY A 194 1.87 13.67 8.86
CA GLY A 194 1.28 13.22 7.59
C GLY A 194 2.11 13.57 6.35
N GLN A 195 1.47 13.47 5.18
CA GLN A 195 2.08 13.63 3.84
C GLN A 195 3.21 12.63 3.56
N ASP A 196 3.11 11.44 4.15
CA ASP A 196 4.13 10.41 4.05
C ASP A 196 3.89 9.46 2.88
N VAL A 197 2.63 9.19 2.53
CA VAL A 197 2.29 8.37 1.38
C VAL A 197 2.65 9.08 0.07
N LYS A 198 3.41 8.35 -0.79
CA LYS A 198 3.87 8.86 -2.09
C LYS A 198 3.35 8.02 -3.25
N ALA A 199 3.01 6.76 -2.99
CA ALA A 199 2.53 5.87 -4.03
C ALA A 199 1.38 4.98 -3.56
N LEU A 200 0.46 4.71 -4.47
CA LEU A 200 -0.62 3.74 -4.31
C LEU A 200 -0.54 2.70 -5.42
N ILE A 201 -0.65 1.42 -5.06
CA ILE A 201 -0.83 0.32 -5.99
C ILE A 201 -2.21 -0.29 -5.75
N LEU A 202 -3.10 -0.15 -6.71
CA LEU A 202 -4.50 -0.55 -6.62
C LEU A 202 -4.70 -1.83 -7.41
N LEU A 203 -4.95 -2.94 -6.70
CA LEU A 203 -5.15 -4.25 -7.31
C LEU A 203 -6.65 -4.50 -7.49
N THR A 204 -7.09 -4.56 -8.76
CA THR A 204 -8.49 -4.76 -9.12
C THR A 204 -9.45 -3.86 -8.30
N PRO A 205 -9.19 -2.54 -8.22
CA PRO A 205 -9.97 -1.65 -7.39
C PRO A 205 -11.42 -1.59 -7.85
N VAL A 206 -12.35 -1.49 -6.91
CA VAL A 206 -13.76 -1.23 -7.18
C VAL A 206 -14.10 0.22 -6.89
N ALA A 207 -15.03 0.81 -7.64
CA ALA A 207 -15.42 2.21 -7.45
C ALA A 207 -16.24 2.42 -6.16
N SER A 208 -17.01 1.41 -5.77
CA SER A 208 -17.85 1.45 -4.56
C SER A 208 -18.19 0.05 -4.06
N HIS A 209 -18.46 -0.07 -2.75
CA HIS A 209 -18.97 -1.28 -2.11
C HIS A 209 -19.86 -0.90 -0.93
N LYS A 210 -21.10 -1.42 -0.87
CA LYS A 210 -22.08 -1.13 0.20
C LYS A 210 -22.17 0.38 0.55
N GLY A 211 -22.15 1.25 -0.47
CA GLY A 211 -22.21 2.71 -0.29
C GLY A 211 -20.89 3.37 0.14
N PHE A 212 -19.84 2.61 0.44
CA PHE A 212 -18.49 3.14 0.60
C PHE A 212 -17.85 3.34 -0.77
N THR A 213 -17.33 4.53 -1.06
CA THR A 213 -16.90 4.92 -2.41
C THR A 213 -15.55 5.62 -2.41
N ALA A 214 -14.82 5.49 -3.50
CA ALA A 214 -13.57 6.22 -3.77
C ALA A 214 -13.82 7.64 -4.33
N GLN A 215 -15.06 8.01 -4.67
CA GLN A 215 -15.34 9.21 -5.47
C GLN A 215 -14.79 10.50 -4.88
N GLN A 216 -14.90 10.69 -3.56
CA GLN A 216 -14.36 11.89 -2.91
C GLN A 216 -12.84 11.95 -3.00
N ALA A 217 -12.17 10.83 -2.76
CA ALA A 217 -10.72 10.73 -2.90
C ALA A 217 -10.27 10.96 -4.35
N LEU A 218 -10.95 10.36 -5.33
CA LEU A 218 -10.63 10.52 -6.76
C LEU A 218 -10.79 11.97 -7.26
N ASN A 219 -11.63 12.76 -6.59
CA ASN A 219 -11.79 14.18 -6.90
C ASN A 219 -10.79 15.09 -6.16
N HIS A 220 -10.00 14.53 -5.24
CA HIS A 220 -9.07 15.30 -4.43
C HIS A 220 -7.75 15.55 -5.19
N VAL A 221 -7.22 16.77 -5.11
CA VAL A 221 -6.01 17.20 -5.85
C VAL A 221 -4.80 16.33 -5.55
N VAL A 222 -4.65 15.83 -4.34
CA VAL A 222 -3.55 14.93 -3.93
C VAL A 222 -3.57 13.64 -4.76
N ILE A 223 -4.74 13.01 -4.91
CA ILE A 223 -4.90 11.80 -5.71
C ILE A 223 -4.70 12.09 -7.19
N GLN A 224 -5.21 13.23 -7.66
CA GLN A 224 -5.16 13.59 -9.07
C GLN A 224 -3.78 14.03 -9.55
N ARG A 225 -2.96 14.65 -8.70
CA ARG A 225 -1.76 15.36 -9.16
C ARG A 225 -0.50 15.13 -8.35
N THR A 226 -0.62 14.58 -7.13
CA THR A 226 0.53 14.49 -6.22
C THR A 226 1.06 13.08 -6.09
N LEU A 227 0.18 12.08 -5.94
CA LEU A 227 0.58 10.70 -5.71
C LEU A 227 0.86 9.95 -7.01
N SER A 228 1.86 9.08 -6.98
CA SER A 228 2.06 8.07 -8.02
C SER A 228 1.04 6.94 -7.84
N ILE A 229 0.24 6.66 -8.88
CA ILE A 229 -0.81 5.63 -8.79
C ILE A 229 -0.62 4.60 -9.89
N MET A 230 -0.54 3.31 -9.48
CA MET A 230 -0.55 2.17 -10.38
C MET A 230 -1.86 1.41 -10.21
N ILE A 231 -2.51 1.07 -11.30
CA ILE A 231 -3.73 0.25 -11.30
C ILE A 231 -3.44 -1.04 -12.05
N LEU A 232 -3.63 -2.17 -11.37
CA LEU A 232 -3.50 -3.51 -11.95
C LEU A 232 -4.86 -4.21 -11.89
N SER A 233 -5.35 -4.69 -13.00
CA SER A 233 -6.63 -5.42 -13.09
C SER A 233 -6.58 -6.51 -14.16
N GLY A 234 -7.08 -7.70 -13.82
CA GLY A 234 -7.36 -8.76 -14.78
C GLY A 234 -8.60 -8.43 -15.60
N LYS A 235 -8.69 -8.99 -16.80
CA LYS A 235 -9.85 -8.82 -17.70
C LYS A 235 -10.88 -9.94 -17.59
N GLU A 236 -10.56 -11.00 -16.86
CA GLU A 236 -11.35 -12.23 -16.74
C GLU A 236 -12.71 -11.98 -16.06
N ASN A 237 -12.77 -11.01 -15.15
CA ASN A 237 -14.02 -10.61 -14.52
C ASN A 237 -14.44 -9.21 -14.99
N PRO A 238 -15.44 -9.11 -15.91
CA PRO A 238 -15.86 -7.85 -16.49
C PRO A 238 -16.32 -6.81 -15.49
N LYS A 239 -16.95 -7.23 -14.39
CA LYS A 239 -17.46 -6.34 -13.34
C LYS A 239 -16.32 -5.61 -12.62
N TYR A 240 -15.29 -6.35 -12.20
CA TYR A 240 -14.14 -5.76 -11.53
C TYR A 240 -13.28 -4.95 -12.51
N TYR A 241 -13.10 -5.45 -13.72
CA TYR A 241 -12.38 -4.72 -14.76
C TYR A 241 -13.04 -3.38 -15.09
N SER A 242 -14.37 -3.34 -15.20
CA SER A 242 -15.13 -2.10 -15.45
C SER A 242 -14.93 -1.07 -14.33
N GLY A 243 -14.96 -1.51 -13.06
CA GLY A 243 -14.68 -0.63 -11.91
C GLY A 243 -13.27 -0.04 -11.96
N SER A 244 -12.29 -0.88 -12.20
CA SER A 244 -10.87 -0.48 -12.33
C SER A 244 -10.67 0.48 -13.51
N LYS A 245 -11.29 0.20 -14.66
CA LYS A 245 -11.25 1.04 -15.86
C LYS A 245 -11.90 2.41 -15.62
N GLY A 246 -13.00 2.45 -14.85
CA GLY A 246 -13.65 3.71 -14.46
C GLY A 246 -12.72 4.61 -13.64
N ILE A 247 -12.06 4.04 -12.62
CA ILE A 247 -11.07 4.76 -11.80
C ILE A 247 -9.90 5.24 -12.67
N TYR A 248 -9.38 4.36 -13.53
CA TYR A 248 -8.33 4.69 -14.48
C TYR A 248 -8.72 5.90 -15.36
N ASN A 249 -9.85 5.84 -16.04
CA ASN A 249 -10.29 6.90 -16.95
C ASN A 249 -10.46 8.25 -16.22
N GLN A 250 -10.85 8.22 -14.95
CA GLN A 250 -10.98 9.42 -14.15
C GLN A 250 -9.62 10.05 -13.81
N LEU A 251 -8.60 9.23 -13.58
CA LEU A 251 -7.26 9.69 -13.20
C LEU A 251 -6.37 10.00 -14.42
N ALA A 252 -6.54 9.27 -15.53
CA ALA A 252 -5.72 9.39 -16.74
C ALA A 252 -5.62 10.83 -17.27
N ARG A 253 -6.69 11.59 -17.17
CA ARG A 253 -6.72 13.01 -17.63
C ARG A 253 -5.77 13.93 -16.86
N PHE A 254 -5.35 13.52 -15.64
CA PHE A 254 -4.41 14.29 -14.82
C PHE A 254 -2.98 13.76 -14.91
N HIS A 255 -2.81 12.58 -15.54
CA HIS A 255 -1.54 11.90 -15.73
C HIS A 255 -1.37 11.54 -17.21
N PRO A 256 -1.20 12.55 -18.08
CA PRO A 256 -1.05 12.29 -19.51
C PRO A 256 0.18 11.41 -19.75
N GLU A 257 0.05 10.43 -20.64
CA GLU A 257 1.18 9.65 -21.11
C GLU A 257 2.17 10.60 -21.79
N LYS A 258 3.44 10.54 -21.38
CA LYS A 258 4.48 11.21 -22.14
C LYS A 258 4.65 10.45 -23.45
N SER A 259 4.54 11.14 -24.59
CA SER A 259 4.95 10.60 -25.87
C SER A 259 6.43 10.23 -25.79
N GLU A 260 6.85 9.18 -26.47
CA GLU A 260 8.28 8.80 -26.57
C GLU A 260 9.17 9.91 -27.14
N SER A 261 8.58 10.92 -27.78
CA SER A 261 9.24 12.12 -28.32
C SER A 261 9.44 13.24 -27.27
N GLY A 262 9.00 13.06 -26.01
CA GLY A 262 9.19 14.07 -24.96
C GLY A 262 8.26 15.27 -25.03
N GLU A 263 7.43 15.39 -26.04
CA GLU A 263 6.41 16.43 -26.18
C GLU A 263 5.02 15.90 -25.84
N ALA A 264 4.28 16.62 -24.99
CA ALA A 264 2.90 16.29 -24.69
C ALA A 264 2.02 16.69 -25.88
N GLU A 265 1.43 15.72 -26.60
CA GLU A 265 0.42 16.05 -27.61
C GLU A 265 -0.79 16.72 -26.95
N PRO A 266 -1.20 17.93 -27.43
CA PRO A 266 -2.44 18.53 -26.99
C PRO A 266 -3.61 17.70 -27.52
N LYS A 267 -4.38 17.06 -26.62
CA LYS A 267 -5.64 16.42 -27.04
C LYS A 267 -6.59 17.50 -27.52
N ASN A 268 -6.79 17.55 -28.84
CA ASN A 268 -7.83 18.33 -29.47
C ASN A 268 -9.21 17.96 -28.89
N LYS A 269 -9.99 19.01 -28.69
CA LYS A 269 -11.34 19.07 -28.12
C LYS A 269 -12.35 18.13 -28.78
#